data_88471771c694c897b85c2880477b70b9
#
_entry.id   88471771c694c897b85c2880477b70b9
#
_cell.length_a   1.000
_cell.length_b   1.000
_cell.length_c   1.000
_cell.angle_alpha   90.00
_cell.angle_beta   90.00
_cell.angle_gamma   90.00
#
_symmetry.space_group_name_H-M   'P 1'
#
loop_
_entity.id
_entity.type
_entity.pdbx_description
1 polymer ?
#
loop_
_entity_poly.entity_id
_entity_poly.type
_entity_poly.pdbx_seq_one_letter_code
_entity_poly.pdbx_strand_id
1 'polypeptide(L)'
;MSEPSEYDPNSVGNDVDQTIDKDTEKEPVEKTPNIICIMNETLSDLRVLGDLQTNAAFMPYLESLTENTVRGNLYVPVIGAGTSNTEFEFLTGHSTAFLPSGSNAYMLYIKNHIASLVSTL
;
A
#
# COMPACT_ATOMS: atom_id res chain seq x y z
N MET A 1 -24.29 14.40 3.19
CA MET A 1 -23.71 14.17 4.53
C MET A 1 -23.30 15.52 5.05
N SER A 2 -23.71 15.90 6.23
CA SER A 2 -23.23 17.12 6.91
C SER A 2 -21.86 16.79 7.53
N GLU A 3 -20.94 17.74 7.48
CA GLU A 3 -19.66 17.62 8.18
C GLU A 3 -19.89 17.37 9.68
N PRO A 4 -19.03 16.57 10.32
CA PRO A 4 -19.06 16.41 11.77
C PRO A 4 -18.88 17.77 12.45
N SER A 5 -19.66 18.03 13.51
CA SER A 5 -19.70 19.33 14.20
C SER A 5 -18.39 19.74 14.91
N GLU A 6 -17.41 18.84 14.96
CA GLU A 6 -16.07 19.05 15.57
C GLU A 6 -14.93 18.99 14.55
N TYR A 7 -15.23 18.99 13.25
CA TYR A 7 -14.19 18.97 12.22
C TYR A 7 -13.58 20.35 12.03
N ASP A 8 -12.32 20.51 12.41
CA ASP A 8 -11.50 21.68 12.07
C ASP A 8 -10.43 21.29 11.04
N PRO A 9 -10.56 21.75 9.79
CA PRO A 9 -9.58 21.42 8.76
C PRO A 9 -8.16 21.94 9.05
N ASN A 10 -8.02 22.93 9.96
CA ASN A 10 -6.71 23.45 10.33
C ASN A 10 -6.02 22.60 11.43
N SER A 11 -6.75 21.79 12.17
CA SER A 11 -6.18 20.93 13.20
C SER A 11 -5.41 19.76 12.60
N VAL A 12 -5.84 19.23 11.45
CA VAL A 12 -5.23 18.08 10.79
C VAL A 12 -3.77 18.37 10.40
N GLY A 13 -3.47 19.57 9.94
CA GLY A 13 -2.11 19.99 9.61
C GLY A 13 -1.18 20.01 10.83
N ASN A 14 -1.69 20.43 11.97
CA ASN A 14 -0.92 20.50 13.21
C ASN A 14 -0.65 19.12 13.82
N ASP A 15 -1.58 18.19 13.69
CA ASP A 15 -1.42 16.82 14.18
C ASP A 15 -0.38 16.05 13.35
N VAL A 16 -0.33 16.27 12.04
CA VAL A 16 0.68 15.67 11.16
C VAL A 16 2.07 16.23 11.48
N ASP A 17 2.21 17.53 11.72
CA ASP A 17 3.48 18.17 12.06
C ASP A 17 4.05 17.72 13.42
N GLN A 18 3.19 17.33 14.35
CA GLN A 18 3.62 16.83 15.66
C GLN A 18 4.07 15.36 15.64
N THR A 19 3.61 14.59 14.68
CA THR A 19 3.99 13.18 14.51
C THR A 19 5.26 12.97 13.68
N ILE A 20 5.72 14.01 12.99
CA ILE A 20 7.02 13.99 12.31
C ILE A 20 8.09 14.26 13.36
N ASP A 21 8.77 13.21 13.76
CA ASP A 21 9.91 13.26 14.68
C ASP A 21 10.99 14.19 14.09
N LYS A 22 11.11 15.40 14.63
CA LYS A 22 12.02 16.44 14.13
C LYS A 22 13.50 16.13 14.39
N ASP A 23 13.80 15.05 15.09
CA ASP A 23 15.15 14.70 15.54
C ASP A 23 15.89 13.72 14.63
N THR A 24 15.33 13.33 13.49
CA THR A 24 16.13 12.68 12.46
C THR A 24 16.82 13.76 11.62
N GLU A 25 18.00 14.23 12.05
CA GLU A 25 18.96 14.79 11.11
C GLU A 25 19.19 13.75 10.02
N LYS A 26 18.54 13.98 8.86
CA LYS A 26 18.76 13.14 7.68
C LYS A 26 20.19 13.37 7.24
N GLU A 27 21.09 12.47 7.58
CA GLU A 27 22.37 12.36 6.90
C GLU A 27 22.10 12.43 5.40
N PRO A 28 22.85 13.21 4.63
CA PRO A 28 22.64 13.30 3.19
C PRO A 28 22.81 11.91 2.59
N VAL A 29 21.74 11.36 2.05
CA VAL A 29 21.78 10.06 1.37
C VAL A 29 22.61 10.24 0.11
N GLU A 30 23.87 9.82 0.12
CA GLU A 30 24.81 9.97 -1.00
C GLU A 30 24.33 9.27 -2.28
N LYS A 31 23.44 8.29 -2.17
CA LYS A 31 22.83 7.57 -3.30
C LYS A 31 21.38 7.21 -2.99
N THR A 32 20.49 7.62 -3.85
CA THR A 32 19.12 7.13 -3.83
C THR A 32 19.08 5.68 -4.33
N PRO A 33 18.44 4.75 -3.62
CA PRO A 33 18.34 3.37 -4.04
C PRO A 33 17.39 3.22 -5.25
N ASN A 34 17.64 2.20 -6.06
CA ASN A 34 16.64 1.76 -7.02
C ASN A 34 15.53 1.00 -6.29
N ILE A 35 14.27 1.33 -6.59
CA ILE A 35 13.10 0.65 -6.01
C ILE A 35 12.47 -0.20 -7.10
N ILE A 36 12.35 -1.49 -6.85
CA ILE A 36 11.69 -2.45 -7.74
C ILE A 36 10.46 -2.98 -7.02
N CYS A 37 9.27 -2.64 -7.54
CA CYS A 37 8.00 -3.12 -7.03
C CYS A 37 7.46 -4.22 -7.93
N ILE A 38 7.15 -5.38 -7.36
CA ILE A 38 6.55 -6.49 -8.09
C ILE A 38 5.19 -6.77 -7.46
N MET A 39 4.12 -6.45 -8.20
CA MET A 39 2.77 -6.81 -7.81
C MET A 39 2.45 -8.21 -8.35
N ASN A 40 2.42 -9.19 -7.46
CA ASN A 40 2.04 -10.56 -7.80
C ASN A 40 0.72 -10.89 -7.10
N GLU A 41 -0.37 -10.33 -7.60
CA GLU A 41 -1.67 -10.36 -6.95
C GLU A 41 -2.27 -11.76 -6.80
N THR A 42 -1.95 -12.66 -7.72
CA THR A 42 -2.40 -14.06 -7.63
C THR A 42 -1.58 -14.90 -6.65
N LEU A 43 -0.46 -14.39 -6.16
CA LEU A 43 0.32 -15.06 -5.14
C LEU A 43 -0.40 -14.96 -3.80
N SER A 44 -0.76 -16.11 -3.25
CA SER A 44 -1.36 -16.22 -1.93
C SER A 44 -0.74 -17.35 -1.15
N ASP A 45 -0.50 -17.12 0.12
CA ASP A 45 -0.14 -18.20 1.03
C ASP A 45 -1.37 -18.99 1.42
N LEU A 46 -1.57 -20.13 0.76
CA LEU A 46 -2.74 -20.97 0.98
C LEU A 46 -2.84 -21.55 2.41
N ARG A 47 -1.78 -21.44 3.22
CA ARG A 47 -1.81 -21.85 4.63
C ARG A 47 -2.78 -21.01 5.47
N VAL A 48 -3.17 -19.83 4.98
CA VAL A 48 -4.22 -19.02 5.63
C VAL A 48 -5.59 -19.69 5.61
N LEU A 49 -5.82 -20.68 4.73
CA LEU A 49 -7.07 -21.41 4.64
C LEU A 49 -7.12 -22.62 5.57
N GLY A 50 -6.00 -23.01 6.17
CA GLY A 50 -5.90 -24.16 7.06
C GLY A 50 -4.58 -24.89 6.94
N ASP A 51 -4.55 -26.12 7.45
CA ASP A 51 -3.35 -26.96 7.44
C ASP A 51 -3.10 -27.52 6.04
N LEU A 52 -2.22 -26.85 5.30
CA LEU A 52 -1.84 -27.21 3.94
C LEU A 52 -0.81 -28.36 3.96
N GLN A 53 -1.23 -29.53 3.52
CA GLN A 53 -0.33 -30.67 3.35
C GLN A 53 0.21 -30.71 1.92
N THR A 54 1.53 -30.60 1.78
CA THR A 54 2.24 -30.66 0.49
C THR A 54 3.34 -31.69 0.52
N ASN A 55 3.70 -32.24 -0.63
CA ASN A 55 4.78 -33.22 -0.76
C ASN A 55 6.18 -32.56 -0.80
N ALA A 56 6.25 -31.26 -0.80
CA ALA A 56 7.48 -30.45 -0.78
C ALA A 56 7.24 -29.17 0.02
N ALA A 57 8.30 -28.45 0.37
CA ALA A 57 8.17 -27.16 1.03
C ALA A 57 7.35 -26.20 0.15
N PHE A 58 6.39 -25.51 0.78
CA PHE A 58 5.56 -24.51 0.12
C PHE A 58 6.29 -23.15 0.17
N MET A 59 6.47 -22.52 -0.98
CA MET A 59 7.18 -21.22 -1.12
C MET A 59 8.63 -21.21 -0.55
N PRO A 60 9.49 -22.20 -0.84
CA PRO A 60 10.79 -22.34 -0.18
C PRO A 60 11.71 -21.14 -0.41
N TYR A 61 11.65 -20.50 -1.58
CA TYR A 61 12.42 -19.30 -1.87
C TYR A 61 12.01 -18.12 -0.98
N LEU A 62 10.71 -17.84 -0.88
CA LEU A 62 10.24 -16.76 -0.04
C LEU A 62 10.56 -17.01 1.44
N GLU A 63 10.45 -18.25 1.88
CA GLU A 63 10.80 -18.64 3.25
C GLU A 63 12.29 -18.51 3.56
N SER A 64 13.14 -18.67 2.56
CA SER A 64 14.60 -18.52 2.70
C SER A 64 15.07 -17.07 2.86
N LEU A 65 14.25 -16.09 2.48
CA LEU A 65 14.59 -14.68 2.64
C LEU A 65 14.51 -14.27 4.12
N THR A 66 15.64 -14.18 4.80
CA THR A 66 15.69 -13.88 6.24
C THR A 66 16.45 -12.60 6.57
N GLU A 67 17.44 -12.25 5.75
CA GLU A 67 18.25 -11.06 5.96
C GLU A 67 17.71 -9.86 5.17
N ASN A 68 17.75 -8.68 5.77
CA ASN A 68 17.27 -7.42 5.16
C ASN A 68 15.86 -7.53 4.59
N THR A 69 15.00 -8.29 5.25
CA THR A 69 13.67 -8.65 4.78
C THR A 69 12.62 -8.28 5.81
N VAL A 70 11.58 -7.57 5.38
CA VAL A 70 10.37 -7.32 6.16
C VAL A 70 9.22 -8.10 5.54
N ARG A 71 8.42 -8.77 6.35
CA ARG A 71 7.25 -9.56 5.91
C ARG A 71 6.01 -9.13 6.66
N GLY A 72 4.88 -9.27 6.00
CA GLY A 72 3.60 -8.98 6.61
C GLY A 72 2.44 -9.43 5.71
N ASN A 73 1.24 -9.39 6.25
CA ASN A 73 0.03 -9.60 5.49
C ASN A 73 -0.39 -8.28 4.85
N LEU A 74 -0.59 -8.28 3.55
CA LEU A 74 -1.17 -7.18 2.82
C LEU A 74 -2.67 -7.44 2.64
N TYR A 75 -3.49 -6.55 3.16
CA TYR A 75 -4.93 -6.55 2.92
C TYR A 75 -5.23 -5.67 1.70
N VAL A 76 -5.87 -6.26 0.70
CA VAL A 76 -6.18 -5.57 -0.55
C VAL A 76 -7.68 -5.25 -0.65
N PRO A 77 -8.07 -4.16 -1.34
CA PRO A 77 -9.45 -3.68 -1.36
C PRO A 77 -10.38 -4.50 -2.25
N VAL A 78 -9.86 -5.50 -2.96
CA VAL A 78 -10.61 -6.22 -4.00
C VAL A 78 -10.66 -7.72 -3.72
N ILE A 79 -11.78 -8.33 -4.12
CA ILE A 79 -12.00 -9.79 -4.05
C ILE A 79 -12.21 -10.26 -5.48
N GLY A 80 -11.28 -11.08 -5.99
CA GLY A 80 -11.31 -11.62 -7.36
C GLY A 80 -11.40 -10.53 -8.42
N ALA A 81 -10.44 -10.37 -9.28
CA ALA A 81 -10.28 -9.28 -10.24
C ALA A 81 -10.22 -7.87 -9.60
N GLY A 82 -9.69 -6.91 -10.31
CA GLY A 82 -9.58 -5.52 -9.84
C GLY A 82 -8.18 -5.11 -9.39
N THR A 83 -7.14 -5.80 -9.84
CA THR A 83 -5.70 -5.52 -9.58
C THR A 83 -5.35 -4.04 -9.74
N SER A 84 -5.99 -3.35 -10.69
CA SER A 84 -5.79 -1.92 -10.90
C SER A 84 -6.17 -1.04 -9.71
N ASN A 85 -7.11 -1.47 -8.88
CA ASN A 85 -7.46 -0.73 -7.66
C ASN A 85 -6.41 -0.96 -6.57
N THR A 86 -5.89 -2.18 -6.44
CA THR A 86 -4.77 -2.47 -5.52
C THR A 86 -3.52 -1.68 -5.92
N GLU A 87 -3.21 -1.63 -7.22
CA GLU A 87 -2.10 -0.83 -7.74
C GLU A 87 -2.32 0.66 -7.46
N PHE A 88 -3.53 1.16 -7.70
CA PHE A 88 -3.87 2.54 -7.42
C PHE A 88 -3.64 2.90 -5.95
N GLU A 89 -4.13 2.11 -5.02
CA GLU A 89 -3.92 2.32 -3.58
C GLU A 89 -2.44 2.30 -3.21
N PHE A 90 -1.69 1.34 -3.74
CA PHE A 90 -0.27 1.23 -3.48
C PHE A 90 0.52 2.45 -4.00
N LEU A 91 0.24 2.88 -5.22
CA LEU A 91 0.98 3.98 -5.84
C LEU A 91 0.61 5.36 -5.28
N THR A 92 -0.64 5.55 -4.90
CA THR A 92 -1.15 6.87 -4.52
C THR A 92 -1.36 7.06 -3.02
N GLY A 93 -1.44 5.97 -2.26
CA GLY A 93 -1.85 6.01 -0.86
C GLY A 93 -3.33 6.33 -0.62
N HIS A 94 -4.13 6.48 -1.69
CA HIS A 94 -5.56 6.75 -1.57
C HIS A 94 -6.35 5.44 -1.48
N SER A 95 -7.37 5.42 -0.63
CA SER A 95 -8.23 4.23 -0.50
C SER A 95 -9.39 4.24 -1.49
N THR A 96 -9.62 3.10 -2.14
CA THR A 96 -10.79 2.87 -3.00
C THR A 96 -12.04 2.45 -2.22
N ALA A 97 -11.95 2.29 -0.89
CA ALA A 97 -13.07 1.90 -0.03
C ALA A 97 -14.26 2.89 -0.07
N PHE A 98 -14.00 4.13 -0.45
CA PHE A 98 -15.03 5.17 -0.56
C PHE A 98 -15.67 5.26 -1.96
N LEU A 99 -15.20 4.45 -2.91
CA LEU A 99 -15.77 4.40 -4.24
C LEU A 99 -16.95 3.41 -4.29
N PRO A 100 -17.91 3.60 -5.19
CA PRO A 100 -18.97 2.62 -5.40
C PRO A 100 -18.40 1.24 -5.74
N SER A 101 -19.08 0.20 -5.27
CA SER A 101 -18.65 -1.18 -5.54
C SER A 101 -18.49 -1.44 -7.03
N GLY A 102 -17.41 -2.13 -7.40
CA GLY A 102 -17.09 -2.43 -8.80
C GLY A 102 -16.46 -1.25 -9.57
N SER A 103 -16.21 -0.12 -8.92
CA SER A 103 -15.52 1.00 -9.56
C SER A 103 -14.06 0.65 -9.86
N ASN A 104 -13.56 1.21 -10.98
CA ASN A 104 -12.14 1.24 -11.30
C ASN A 104 -11.64 2.69 -11.18
N ALA A 105 -10.70 2.92 -10.27
CA ALA A 105 -10.23 4.26 -9.95
C ALA A 105 -9.63 4.98 -11.16
N TYR A 106 -8.77 4.31 -11.92
CA TYR A 106 -8.12 4.88 -13.10
C TYR A 106 -9.12 5.25 -14.21
N MET A 107 -10.12 4.39 -14.43
CA MET A 107 -11.06 4.60 -15.53
C MET A 107 -12.09 5.68 -15.23
N LEU A 108 -12.56 5.74 -14.00
CA LEU A 108 -13.71 6.54 -13.64
C LEU A 108 -13.37 7.87 -12.97
N TYR A 109 -12.30 7.92 -12.19
CA TYR A 109 -12.05 9.05 -11.30
C TYR A 109 -10.79 9.84 -11.64
N ILE A 110 -9.75 9.19 -12.18
CA ILE A 110 -8.49 9.88 -12.47
C ILE A 110 -8.59 10.56 -13.83
N LYS A 111 -8.69 11.88 -13.82
CA LYS A 111 -8.80 12.72 -15.02
C LYS A 111 -7.58 13.62 -15.23
N ASN A 112 -6.79 13.83 -14.19
CA ASN A 112 -5.63 14.69 -14.17
C ASN A 112 -4.47 14.00 -13.47
N HIS A 113 -3.32 14.66 -13.46
CA HIS A 113 -2.16 14.19 -12.69
C HIS A 113 -2.54 14.06 -11.21
N ILE A 114 -2.12 12.96 -10.61
CA ILE A 114 -2.27 12.68 -9.18
C ILE A 114 -0.89 12.41 -8.58
N ALA A 115 -0.65 12.89 -7.38
CA ALA A 115 0.56 12.57 -6.65
C ALA A 115 0.65 11.06 -6.39
N SER A 116 1.83 10.52 -6.57
CA SER A 116 2.07 9.09 -6.43
C SER A 116 3.49 8.82 -5.94
N LEU A 117 3.74 7.61 -5.48
CA LEU A 117 5.09 7.17 -5.12
C LEU A 117 6.09 7.47 -6.25
N VAL A 118 5.71 7.18 -7.50
CA VAL A 118 6.57 7.42 -8.67
C VAL A 118 6.85 8.91 -8.91
N SER A 119 5.90 9.79 -8.60
CA SER A 119 6.08 11.23 -8.78
C SER A 119 6.86 11.89 -7.62
N THR A 120 7.09 11.17 -6.54
CA THR A 120 7.77 11.66 -5.33
C THR A 120 9.24 11.24 -5.28
N LEU A 121 9.60 10.17 -5.97
CA LEU A 121 10.97 9.65 -6.13
C LEU A 121 11.71 10.35 -7.25
#